data_b6533cf3a88d06d5e7be5d5450cef90f
#
_entry.id   b6533cf3a88d06d5e7be5d5450cef90f
#
_cell.length_a   1.000
_cell.length_b   1.000
_cell.length_c   1.000
_cell.angle_alpha   90.00
_cell.angle_beta   90.00
_cell.angle_gamma   90.00
#
_symmetry.space_group_name_H-M   'P 1'
#
loop_
_entity.id
_entity.type
_entity.pdbx_description
1 polymer ?
#
loop_
_entity_poly.entity_id
_entity_poly.type
_entity_poly.pdbx_seq_one_letter_code
_entity_poly.pdbx_strand_id
1 'polypeptide(L)'
;MKRLALVASFCGITITQMMAQNINGEQISDTTLFDKFSKELGEVVVKAHLPQYKKTHEGLLTNVAGTVLSKMGTAEDVLKHVPSIVKKKDGYEVVGKGTPIIYINGRKMQDISELDNIKSSDIKSVEVIQNPGATYDASVNAVIKIKIIKKKGEGFGFDTRSVYWYNKHDNTIQQVNMNYRHNGLNLFATYKFSDATWMQKATYNQTVHVDMLWQQHNNNEVTGRIESHRLISGFSYDFNANHSIGARYTLTSPGYSRSKDFFDSQVTADGKFYDYIKTDGLTVDKNNPSHQLNAYYNGIWGKTTIDLNTDLYFSTNRAYAYSDEQSQEHDSRNINSKNRVSNKMVATKLVITSPLLGGNLSYGAEYINTHRNDDYEVNR
;
A
#
# COMPACT_ATOMS: atom_id res chain seq x y z
N MET A 1 12.73 32.00 19.60
CA MET A 1 12.93 30.94 20.60
C MET A 1 11.72 30.86 21.53
N LYS A 2 10.55 30.47 21.07
CA LYS A 2 9.34 30.24 21.91
C LYS A 2 8.28 29.38 21.18
N ARG A 3 8.69 28.31 20.50
CA ARG A 3 7.76 27.34 19.89
C ARG A 3 8.17 25.88 20.05
N LEU A 4 9.10 25.58 20.99
CA LEU A 4 9.58 24.19 21.22
C LEU A 4 8.99 23.51 22.47
N ALA A 5 8.05 24.13 23.16
CA ALA A 5 7.59 23.63 24.46
C ALA A 5 6.25 22.89 24.46
N LEU A 6 5.58 22.70 23.30
CA LEU A 6 4.22 22.13 23.29
C LEU A 6 4.10 20.74 22.66
N VAL A 7 5.19 20.14 22.17
CA VAL A 7 5.17 18.78 21.59
C VAL A 7 5.70 17.72 22.57
N ALA A 8 6.33 18.13 23.66
CA ALA A 8 6.92 17.19 24.63
C ALA A 8 5.95 16.61 25.67
N SER A 9 4.66 17.02 25.68
CA SER A 9 3.73 16.65 26.76
C SER A 9 2.81 15.46 26.45
N PHE A 10 2.88 14.85 25.28
CA PHE A 10 2.02 13.69 24.94
C PHE A 10 2.74 12.38 24.72
N CYS A 11 4.06 12.33 24.89
CA CYS A 11 4.88 11.11 24.76
C CYS A 11 5.36 10.53 26.11
N GLY A 12 4.78 10.96 27.22
CA GLY A 12 5.25 10.72 28.57
C GLY A 12 4.48 9.68 29.38
N ILE A 13 3.94 8.60 28.79
CA ILE A 13 3.45 7.45 29.59
C ILE A 13 3.69 6.18 28.77
N THR A 14 4.81 5.54 28.97
CA THR A 14 5.15 4.11 29.06
C THR A 14 6.65 3.88 28.89
N ILE A 15 7.46 4.44 29.81
CA ILE A 15 8.77 3.87 30.13
C ILE A 15 8.72 3.59 31.63
N THR A 16 8.17 2.47 32.01
CA THR A 16 8.30 1.93 33.36
C THR A 16 9.19 0.70 33.30
N GLN A 17 10.41 0.92 33.85
CA GLN A 17 11.22 -0.01 34.64
C GLN A 17 11.69 -1.32 33.97
N MET A 18 12.86 -1.23 33.35
CA MET A 18 13.84 -2.30 33.54
C MET A 18 14.76 -1.92 34.71
N MET A 19 14.41 -2.40 35.88
CA MET A 19 15.35 -2.45 37.02
C MET A 19 16.34 -3.59 36.78
N ALA A 20 17.59 -3.25 36.57
CA ALA A 20 18.68 -4.20 36.68
C ALA A 20 18.79 -4.62 38.15
N GLN A 21 18.47 -5.86 38.46
CA GLN A 21 18.81 -6.45 39.74
C GLN A 21 20.29 -6.90 39.73
N ASN A 22 21.08 -6.31 40.61
CA ASN A 22 22.40 -6.78 40.98
C ASN A 22 22.30 -8.22 41.56
N ILE A 23 22.90 -9.16 40.87
CA ILE A 23 23.04 -10.51 41.37
C ILE A 23 24.37 -10.56 42.16
N ASN A 24 24.26 -10.51 43.47
CA ASN A 24 25.36 -10.88 44.36
C ASN A 24 25.58 -12.40 44.24
N GLY A 25 26.82 -12.76 43.95
CA GLY A 25 27.21 -14.16 43.79
C GLY A 25 27.19 -14.92 45.11
N GLU A 26 26.31 -15.89 45.21
CA GLU A 26 26.46 -17.04 46.08
C GLU A 26 26.66 -18.30 45.23
N GLN A 27 27.77 -18.99 45.44
CA GLN A 27 28.02 -20.28 44.82
C GLN A 27 27.02 -21.30 45.38
N ILE A 28 26.06 -21.69 44.56
CA ILE A 28 25.15 -22.80 44.86
C ILE A 28 25.72 -24.04 44.14
N SER A 29 25.97 -25.09 44.90
CA SER A 29 26.48 -26.37 44.41
C SER A 29 25.54 -27.05 43.45
N ASP A 30 26.08 -27.60 42.37
CA ASP A 30 25.44 -28.05 41.13
C ASP A 30 24.44 -29.22 41.25
N THR A 31 24.23 -29.79 42.42
CA THR A 31 23.39 -30.98 42.61
C THR A 31 21.96 -30.72 43.05
N THR A 32 21.67 -29.53 43.60
CA THR A 32 20.30 -29.20 44.06
C THR A 32 19.41 -28.56 42.99
N LEU A 33 19.97 -28.09 41.90
CA LEU A 33 19.23 -27.51 40.78
C LEU A 33 18.57 -28.57 39.89
N PHE A 34 19.21 -29.73 39.70
CA PHE A 34 18.65 -30.81 38.89
C PHE A 34 17.44 -31.49 39.51
N ASP A 35 17.41 -31.62 40.85
CA ASP A 35 16.26 -32.24 41.53
C ASP A 35 15.03 -31.34 41.61
N LYS A 36 15.20 -30.02 41.48
CA LYS A 36 14.07 -29.05 41.43
C LYS A 36 13.42 -28.95 40.07
N PHE A 37 14.19 -29.22 38.99
CA PHE A 37 13.71 -29.23 37.63
C PHE A 37 13.08 -30.56 37.19
N SER A 38 13.36 -31.66 37.87
CA SER A 38 12.82 -32.97 37.53
C SER A 38 11.40 -33.24 38.08
N LYS A 39 10.85 -32.33 38.92
CA LYS A 39 9.51 -32.50 39.51
C LYS A 39 8.38 -31.72 38.91
N GLU A 40 8.64 -30.87 37.91
CA GLU A 40 7.62 -30.14 37.16
C GLU A 40 7.78 -30.32 35.64
N LEU A 41 7.86 -31.54 35.16
CA LEU A 41 7.44 -31.82 33.79
C LEU A 41 5.89 -31.85 33.78
N GLY A 42 5.31 -30.70 33.97
CA GLY A 42 3.91 -30.47 33.61
C GLY A 42 3.70 -30.84 32.13
N GLU A 43 2.57 -31.43 31.85
CA GLU A 43 2.11 -31.85 30.55
C GLU A 43 2.65 -30.95 29.45
N VAL A 44 3.54 -31.46 28.59
CA VAL A 44 4.02 -30.77 27.37
C VAL A 44 2.84 -30.74 26.42
N VAL A 45 2.02 -29.72 26.52
CA VAL A 45 1.00 -29.42 25.52
C VAL A 45 1.74 -29.05 24.25
N VAL A 46 1.99 -30.02 23.39
CA VAL A 46 2.47 -29.79 22.03
C VAL A 46 1.35 -29.04 21.30
N LYS A 47 1.36 -27.71 21.39
CA LYS A 47 0.56 -26.89 20.49
C LYS A 47 1.13 -27.13 19.11
N ALA A 48 0.43 -27.92 18.29
CA ALA A 48 0.75 -28.08 16.89
C ALA A 48 0.75 -26.69 16.25
N HIS A 49 1.92 -26.13 15.97
CA HIS A 49 2.03 -24.91 15.20
C HIS A 49 1.65 -25.25 13.76
N LEU A 50 0.65 -24.55 13.22
CA LEU A 50 0.35 -24.64 11.81
C LEU A 50 1.64 -24.33 11.01
N PRO A 51 1.97 -25.13 9.99
CA PRO A 51 3.15 -24.86 9.18
C PRO A 51 3.05 -23.45 8.60
N GLN A 52 4.14 -22.69 8.66
CA GLN A 52 4.17 -21.30 8.16
C GLN A 52 3.81 -21.25 6.67
N TYR A 53 4.21 -22.25 5.90
CA TYR A 53 3.95 -22.36 4.47
C TYR A 53 3.20 -23.65 4.16
N LYS A 54 2.15 -23.55 3.37
CA LYS A 54 1.36 -24.69 2.93
C LYS A 54 1.06 -24.55 1.43
N LYS A 55 1.38 -25.57 0.65
CA LYS A 55 0.95 -25.65 -0.75
C LYS A 55 -0.55 -25.94 -0.78
N THR A 56 -1.32 -25.11 -1.51
CA THR A 56 -2.74 -25.30 -1.80
C THR A 56 -2.93 -25.78 -3.23
N HIS A 57 -4.15 -26.07 -3.62
CA HIS A 57 -4.47 -26.42 -5.00
C HIS A 57 -4.22 -25.24 -5.97
N GLU A 58 -4.43 -24.01 -5.50
CA GLU A 58 -4.31 -22.79 -6.31
C GLU A 58 -2.92 -22.13 -6.21
N GLY A 59 -2.19 -22.33 -5.10
CA GLY A 59 -0.93 -21.63 -4.91
C GLY A 59 -0.18 -21.98 -3.62
N LEU A 60 0.52 -21.00 -3.08
CA LEU A 60 1.26 -21.09 -1.83
C LEU A 60 0.59 -20.23 -0.75
N LEU A 61 0.08 -20.87 0.29
CA LEU A 61 -0.48 -20.22 1.47
C LEU A 61 0.62 -19.98 2.51
N THR A 62 0.76 -18.74 2.95
CA THR A 62 1.58 -18.32 4.08
C THR A 62 0.68 -18.01 5.26
N ASN A 63 0.79 -18.77 6.36
CA ASN A 63 0.11 -18.46 7.61
C ASN A 63 0.82 -17.30 8.30
N VAL A 64 0.08 -16.26 8.67
CA VAL A 64 0.58 -15.08 9.36
C VAL A 64 0.20 -15.12 10.83
N ALA A 65 -1.06 -15.44 11.12
CA ALA A 65 -1.54 -15.56 12.49
C ALA A 65 -0.74 -16.58 13.30
N GLY A 66 -0.28 -16.19 14.47
CA GLY A 66 0.50 -17.04 15.37
C GLY A 66 1.97 -17.23 14.95
N THR A 67 2.44 -16.56 13.90
CA THR A 67 3.84 -16.59 13.44
C THR A 67 4.55 -15.25 13.72
N VAL A 68 5.85 -15.20 13.49
CA VAL A 68 6.65 -13.96 13.59
C VAL A 68 6.12 -12.87 12.65
N LEU A 69 5.53 -13.27 11.51
CA LEU A 69 4.97 -12.33 10.53
C LEU A 69 3.85 -11.46 11.12
N SER A 70 3.10 -11.95 12.10
CA SER A 70 2.04 -11.18 12.76
C SER A 70 2.54 -10.00 13.61
N LYS A 71 3.86 -9.90 13.84
CA LYS A 71 4.50 -8.83 14.63
C LYS A 71 5.25 -7.80 13.78
N MET A 72 5.15 -7.87 12.46
CA MET A 72 5.95 -7.05 11.54
C MET A 72 5.42 -5.63 11.30
N GLY A 73 4.28 -5.27 11.86
CA GLY A 73 3.69 -3.93 11.72
C GLY A 73 2.50 -3.91 10.77
N THR A 74 2.68 -3.83 9.46
CA THR A 74 1.62 -3.70 8.47
C THR A 74 1.55 -4.88 7.49
N ALA A 75 0.48 -4.95 6.69
CA ALA A 75 0.41 -5.93 5.60
C ALA A 75 1.51 -5.71 4.56
N GLU A 76 1.94 -4.47 4.35
CA GLU A 76 3.09 -4.17 3.50
C GLU A 76 4.34 -4.88 3.99
N ASP A 77 4.61 -4.83 5.30
CA ASP A 77 5.78 -5.47 5.88
C ASP A 77 5.68 -7.00 5.81
N VAL A 78 4.49 -7.55 5.99
CA VAL A 78 4.25 -8.98 5.84
C VAL A 78 4.55 -9.44 4.41
N LEU A 79 4.04 -8.72 3.39
CA LEU A 79 4.21 -9.09 1.98
C LEU A 79 5.68 -9.14 1.54
N LYS A 80 6.55 -8.31 2.13
CA LYS A 80 8.02 -8.36 1.88
C LYS A 80 8.67 -9.69 2.28
N HIS A 81 8.01 -10.45 3.16
CA HIS A 81 8.51 -11.72 3.70
C HIS A 81 7.71 -12.94 3.23
N VAL A 82 6.74 -12.73 2.34
CA VAL A 82 5.99 -13.82 1.72
C VAL A 82 6.79 -14.36 0.51
N PRO A 83 7.01 -15.69 0.41
CA PRO A 83 7.74 -16.26 -0.70
C PRO A 83 7.14 -15.89 -2.07
N SER A 84 7.99 -15.71 -3.06
CA SER A 84 7.66 -15.34 -4.44
C SER A 84 7.12 -13.91 -4.62
N ILE A 85 7.09 -13.08 -3.58
CA ILE A 85 6.71 -11.67 -3.68
C ILE A 85 7.97 -10.79 -3.58
N VAL A 86 8.10 -9.83 -4.48
CA VAL A 86 9.15 -8.80 -4.46
C VAL A 86 8.50 -7.43 -4.46
N LYS A 87 8.92 -6.56 -3.55
CA LYS A 87 8.51 -5.15 -3.58
C LYS A 87 9.27 -4.40 -4.66
N LYS A 88 8.54 -3.69 -5.52
CA LYS A 88 9.05 -2.74 -6.51
C LYS A 88 8.75 -1.31 -6.08
N LYS A 89 9.27 -0.33 -6.82
CA LYS A 89 9.03 1.10 -6.55
C LYS A 89 7.53 1.42 -6.51
N ASP A 90 6.77 0.89 -7.46
CA ASP A 90 5.36 1.23 -7.68
C ASP A 90 4.38 0.10 -7.28
N GLY A 91 4.84 -0.91 -6.51
CA GLY A 91 3.96 -1.99 -6.10
C GLY A 91 4.67 -3.28 -5.74
N TYR A 92 4.05 -4.38 -6.10
CA TYR A 92 4.57 -5.74 -5.87
C TYR A 92 4.65 -6.51 -7.18
N GLU A 93 5.57 -7.42 -7.23
CA GLU A 93 5.75 -8.37 -8.32
C GLU A 93 5.76 -9.79 -7.76
N VAL A 94 5.09 -10.71 -8.41
CA VAL A 94 5.26 -12.15 -8.18
C VAL A 94 6.33 -12.65 -9.13
N VAL A 95 7.37 -13.27 -8.57
CA VAL A 95 8.55 -13.72 -9.32
C VAL A 95 8.16 -14.56 -10.53
N GLY A 96 8.60 -14.13 -11.73
CA GLY A 96 8.31 -14.79 -13.00
C GLY A 96 6.89 -14.62 -13.53
N LYS A 97 6.04 -13.82 -12.86
CA LYS A 97 4.63 -13.61 -13.26
C LYS A 97 4.25 -12.14 -13.44
N GLY A 98 5.10 -11.21 -12.98
CA GLY A 98 4.83 -9.78 -13.07
C GLY A 98 3.91 -9.25 -11.96
N THR A 99 3.20 -8.15 -12.24
CA THR A 99 2.37 -7.45 -11.27
C THR A 99 1.10 -8.24 -10.93
N PRO A 100 0.87 -8.61 -9.65
CA PRO A 100 -0.32 -9.35 -9.24
C PRO A 100 -1.53 -8.44 -9.03
N ILE A 101 -2.73 -9.02 -9.10
CA ILE A 101 -3.91 -8.42 -8.50
C ILE A 101 -3.98 -8.87 -7.04
N ILE A 102 -4.21 -7.90 -6.12
CA ILE A 102 -4.30 -8.16 -4.69
C ILE A 102 -5.76 -8.12 -4.25
N TYR A 103 -6.18 -9.14 -3.51
CA TYR A 103 -7.50 -9.23 -2.90
C TYR A 103 -7.39 -9.23 -1.38
N ILE A 104 -8.24 -8.47 -0.71
CA ILE A 104 -8.37 -8.41 0.74
C ILE A 104 -9.77 -8.92 1.09
N ASN A 105 -9.86 -10.06 1.77
CA ASN A 105 -11.12 -10.76 2.07
C ASN A 105 -12.04 -10.94 0.84
N GLY A 106 -11.45 -11.26 -0.34
CA GLY A 106 -12.20 -11.43 -1.59
C GLY A 106 -12.48 -10.14 -2.36
N ARG A 107 -12.28 -8.95 -1.78
CA ARG A 107 -12.41 -7.67 -2.46
C ARG A 107 -11.08 -7.29 -3.15
N LYS A 108 -11.14 -6.92 -4.42
CA LYS A 108 -9.99 -6.40 -5.15
C LYS A 108 -9.48 -5.11 -4.49
N MET A 109 -8.20 -5.06 -4.21
CA MET A 109 -7.53 -3.87 -3.71
C MET A 109 -7.48 -2.80 -4.81
N GLN A 110 -7.80 -1.57 -4.45
CA GLN A 110 -7.82 -0.45 -5.40
C GLN A 110 -6.56 0.40 -5.34
N ASP A 111 -5.93 0.49 -4.17
CA ASP A 111 -4.77 1.32 -3.91
C ASP A 111 -3.80 0.59 -2.99
N ILE A 112 -2.52 0.58 -3.34
CA ILE A 112 -1.47 -0.11 -2.60
C ILE A 112 -1.33 0.38 -1.16
N SER A 113 -1.66 1.64 -0.89
CA SER A 113 -1.65 2.21 0.46
C SER A 113 -2.68 1.58 1.40
N GLU A 114 -3.62 0.77 0.89
CA GLU A 114 -4.51 -0.01 1.74
C GLU A 114 -3.75 -1.01 2.61
N LEU A 115 -2.61 -1.51 2.13
CA LEU A 115 -1.75 -2.44 2.86
C LEU A 115 -1.13 -1.80 4.11
N ASP A 116 -0.82 -0.51 4.05
CA ASP A 116 -0.33 0.24 5.21
C ASP A 116 -1.36 0.35 6.34
N ASN A 117 -2.64 0.27 5.99
CA ASN A 117 -3.74 0.43 6.96
C ASN A 117 -4.13 -0.90 7.63
N ILE A 118 -3.58 -2.03 7.17
CA ILE A 118 -3.84 -3.35 7.72
C ILE A 118 -2.69 -3.73 8.64
N LYS A 119 -2.99 -3.96 9.92
CA LYS A 119 -2.00 -4.46 10.88
C LYS A 119 -1.63 -5.89 10.54
N SER A 120 -0.35 -6.23 10.65
CA SER A 120 0.14 -7.61 10.48
C SER A 120 -0.54 -8.59 11.44
N SER A 121 -0.86 -8.16 12.68
CA SER A 121 -1.58 -8.94 13.68
C SER A 121 -3.02 -9.30 13.27
N ASP A 122 -3.60 -8.55 12.36
CA ASP A 122 -4.96 -8.77 11.87
C ASP A 122 -5.00 -9.72 10.67
N ILE A 123 -3.85 -10.07 10.10
CA ILE A 123 -3.77 -10.97 8.95
C ILE A 123 -3.81 -12.42 9.42
N LYS A 124 -4.73 -13.20 8.87
CA LYS A 124 -4.78 -14.64 9.07
C LYS A 124 -3.76 -15.36 8.20
N SER A 125 -3.79 -15.07 6.90
CA SER A 125 -2.94 -15.71 5.90
C SER A 125 -2.83 -14.87 4.64
N VAL A 126 -1.77 -15.12 3.88
CA VAL A 126 -1.54 -14.60 2.53
C VAL A 126 -1.38 -15.79 1.59
N GLU A 127 -2.15 -15.84 0.53
CA GLU A 127 -2.04 -16.86 -0.52
C GLU A 127 -1.57 -16.23 -1.82
N VAL A 128 -0.53 -16.81 -2.41
CA VAL A 128 0.04 -16.39 -3.70
C VAL A 128 -0.33 -17.43 -4.75
N ILE A 129 -1.12 -17.01 -5.73
CA ILE A 129 -1.57 -17.82 -6.86
C ILE A 129 -0.76 -17.41 -8.09
N GLN A 130 0.10 -18.30 -8.56
CA GLN A 130 1.00 -18.02 -9.69
C GLN A 130 0.38 -18.35 -11.05
N ASN A 131 -0.67 -19.16 -11.07
CA ASN A 131 -1.40 -19.52 -12.27
C ASN A 131 -2.89 -19.40 -11.96
N PRO A 132 -3.44 -18.17 -11.98
CA PRO A 132 -4.85 -17.95 -11.73
C PRO A 132 -5.67 -18.65 -12.82
N GLY A 133 -6.69 -19.40 -12.39
CA GLY A 133 -7.59 -20.11 -13.31
C GLY A 133 -8.59 -19.19 -13.98
N ALA A 134 -9.56 -19.75 -14.69
CA ALA A 134 -10.58 -19.03 -15.48
C ALA A 134 -11.54 -18.14 -14.66
N THR A 135 -11.45 -18.17 -13.33
CA THR A 135 -12.17 -17.25 -12.44
C THR A 135 -11.65 -15.81 -12.48
N TYR A 136 -10.47 -15.62 -13.04
CA TYR A 136 -9.80 -14.32 -13.20
C TYR A 136 -9.74 -13.95 -14.67
N ASP A 137 -9.60 -12.65 -14.93
CA ASP A 137 -9.39 -12.14 -16.28
C ASP A 137 -8.14 -12.76 -16.92
N ALA A 138 -8.17 -13.04 -18.22
CA ALA A 138 -7.07 -13.66 -18.95
C ALA A 138 -5.75 -12.85 -18.92
N SER A 139 -5.83 -11.54 -18.65
CA SER A 139 -4.66 -10.67 -18.48
C SER A 139 -3.99 -10.80 -17.11
N VAL A 140 -4.60 -11.51 -16.14
CA VAL A 140 -4.12 -11.66 -14.77
C VAL A 140 -3.11 -12.80 -14.67
N ASN A 141 -1.86 -12.49 -14.49
CA ASN A 141 -0.78 -13.47 -14.42
C ASN A 141 -0.52 -14.01 -13.01
N ALA A 142 -0.90 -13.26 -11.98
CA ALA A 142 -0.77 -13.66 -10.58
C ALA A 142 -1.81 -13.00 -9.70
N VAL A 143 -2.17 -13.64 -8.60
CA VAL A 143 -3.10 -13.12 -7.60
C VAL A 143 -2.52 -13.30 -6.20
N ILE A 144 -2.68 -12.28 -5.36
CA ILE A 144 -2.38 -12.35 -3.92
C ILE A 144 -3.70 -12.20 -3.17
N LYS A 145 -4.05 -13.20 -2.36
CA LYS A 145 -5.23 -13.15 -1.48
C LYS A 145 -4.79 -12.93 -0.04
N ILE A 146 -5.16 -11.82 0.55
CA ILE A 146 -4.93 -11.51 1.98
C ILE A 146 -6.22 -11.81 2.72
N LYS A 147 -6.15 -12.73 3.67
CA LYS A 147 -7.27 -13.06 4.55
C LYS A 147 -7.04 -12.42 5.91
N ILE A 148 -8.01 -11.60 6.36
CA ILE A 148 -7.96 -10.91 7.65
C ILE A 148 -8.71 -11.74 8.69
N ILE A 149 -8.22 -11.73 9.93
CA ILE A 149 -8.86 -12.36 11.08
C ILE A 149 -10.13 -11.57 11.38
N LYS A 150 -11.30 -12.26 11.44
CA LYS A 150 -12.49 -11.64 12.00
C LYS A 150 -12.23 -11.42 13.51
N LYS A 151 -12.06 -10.17 13.92
CA LYS A 151 -11.88 -9.84 15.35
C LYS A 151 -13.15 -10.20 16.10
N LYS A 152 -13.00 -10.96 17.17
CA LYS A 152 -14.10 -11.28 18.09
C LYS A 152 -14.15 -10.16 19.15
N GLY A 153 -15.35 -9.75 19.53
CA GLY A 153 -15.59 -8.74 20.54
C GLY A 153 -16.42 -7.57 20.00
N GLU A 154 -17.29 -7.06 20.85
CA GLU A 154 -18.11 -5.88 20.62
C GLU A 154 -17.51 -4.68 21.33
N GLY A 155 -17.94 -3.49 20.95
CA GLY A 155 -17.54 -2.23 21.54
C GLY A 155 -16.67 -1.37 20.64
N PHE A 156 -16.13 -0.32 21.22
CA PHE A 156 -15.27 0.66 20.55
C PHE A 156 -13.81 0.28 20.71
N GLY A 157 -13.05 0.44 19.64
CA GLY A 157 -11.60 0.28 19.64
C GLY A 157 -10.95 1.41 18.83
N PHE A 158 -9.76 1.80 19.24
CA PHE A 158 -8.92 2.71 18.47
C PHE A 158 -7.47 2.31 18.56
N ASP A 159 -6.69 2.73 17.59
CA ASP A 159 -5.24 2.68 17.62
C ASP A 159 -4.63 3.84 16.84
N THR A 160 -3.41 4.16 17.19
CA THR A 160 -2.64 5.22 16.55
C THR A 160 -1.30 4.68 16.06
N ARG A 161 -0.84 5.22 14.94
CA ARG A 161 0.50 4.95 14.40
C ARG A 161 1.16 6.29 14.11
N SER A 162 2.33 6.51 14.67
CA SER A 162 3.20 7.63 14.38
C SER A 162 4.51 7.13 13.82
N VAL A 163 4.91 7.65 12.68
CA VAL A 163 6.19 7.33 12.04
C VAL A 163 6.90 8.64 11.77
N TYR A 164 8.16 8.70 12.17
CA TYR A 164 9.06 9.80 11.86
C TYR A 164 10.33 9.23 11.27
N TRP A 165 10.85 9.89 10.23
CA TRP A 165 12.16 9.57 9.68
C TRP A 165 12.82 10.83 9.12
N TYR A 166 14.15 10.82 9.10
CA TYR A 166 14.96 11.90 8.61
C TYR A 166 15.79 11.45 7.40
N ASN A 167 15.68 12.18 6.30
CA ASN A 167 16.46 11.98 5.07
C ASN A 167 16.96 13.33 4.53
N LYS A 168 17.66 14.11 5.36
CA LYS A 168 17.98 15.53 5.21
C LYS A 168 16.78 16.45 5.42
N HIS A 169 15.58 15.94 5.47
CA HIS A 169 14.33 16.63 5.78
C HIS A 169 13.54 15.81 6.78
N ASP A 170 12.76 16.52 7.59
CA ASP A 170 11.83 15.89 8.52
C ASP A 170 10.64 15.34 7.75
N ASN A 171 10.27 14.09 8.04
CA ASN A 171 9.15 13.42 7.40
C ASN A 171 8.30 12.74 8.47
N THR A 172 6.99 12.73 8.26
CA THR A 172 6.08 12.15 9.24
C THR A 172 4.88 11.47 8.59
N ILE A 173 4.41 10.42 9.24
CA ILE A 173 3.10 9.82 9.01
C ILE A 173 2.41 9.73 10.36
N GLN A 174 1.21 10.29 10.43
CA GLN A 174 0.33 10.20 11.59
C GLN A 174 -0.97 9.53 11.17
N GLN A 175 -1.37 8.47 11.88
CA GLN A 175 -2.56 7.70 11.55
C GLN A 175 -3.34 7.38 12.81
N VAL A 176 -4.65 7.52 12.72
CA VAL A 176 -5.62 7.11 13.75
C VAL A 176 -6.62 6.17 13.10
N ASN A 177 -6.79 4.99 13.68
CA ASN A 177 -7.80 4.02 13.29
C ASN A 177 -8.83 3.90 14.40
N MET A 178 -10.10 3.91 14.05
CA MET A 178 -11.24 3.73 14.96
C MET A 178 -12.14 2.65 14.42
N ASN A 179 -12.70 1.85 15.30
CA ASN A 179 -13.72 0.89 14.94
C ASN A 179 -14.74 0.73 16.08
N TYR A 180 -15.97 0.47 15.70
CA TYR A 180 -17.06 0.13 16.60
C TYR A 180 -17.80 -1.10 16.08
N ARG A 181 -18.08 -2.07 16.97
CA ARG A 181 -18.80 -3.29 16.64
C ARG A 181 -19.90 -3.54 17.61
N HIS A 182 -21.08 -3.87 17.06
CA HIS A 182 -22.22 -4.25 17.84
C HIS A 182 -23.22 -5.03 16.97
N ASN A 183 -23.66 -6.21 17.43
CA ASN A 183 -24.72 -7.01 16.79
C ASN A 183 -24.58 -7.14 15.26
N GLY A 184 -23.42 -7.61 14.80
CA GLY A 184 -23.15 -7.77 13.37
C GLY A 184 -22.74 -6.48 12.63
N LEU A 185 -22.99 -5.31 13.20
CA LEU A 185 -22.53 -4.04 12.67
C LEU A 185 -21.05 -3.82 13.01
N ASN A 186 -20.27 -3.41 12.02
CA ASN A 186 -18.92 -2.93 12.20
C ASN A 186 -18.76 -1.59 11.48
N LEU A 187 -18.55 -0.53 12.23
CA LEU A 187 -18.19 0.80 11.71
C LEU A 187 -16.68 0.98 11.84
N PHE A 188 -16.07 1.59 10.85
CA PHE A 188 -14.66 1.90 10.91
C PHE A 188 -14.34 3.26 10.29
N ALA A 189 -13.31 3.90 10.83
CA ALA A 189 -12.73 5.12 10.27
C ALA A 189 -11.23 5.09 10.45
N THR A 190 -10.49 5.55 9.44
CA THR A 190 -9.04 5.75 9.46
C THR A 190 -8.74 7.12 8.92
N TYR A 191 -8.01 7.91 9.68
CA TYR A 191 -7.44 9.16 9.20
C TYR A 191 -5.93 9.04 9.17
N LYS A 192 -5.32 9.39 8.03
CA LYS A 192 -3.87 9.40 7.82
C LYS A 192 -3.44 10.76 7.30
N PHE A 193 -2.51 11.38 7.99
CA PHE A 193 -1.73 12.53 7.54
C PHE A 193 -0.34 12.06 7.16
N SER A 194 0.19 12.56 6.06
CA SER A 194 1.55 12.26 5.60
C SER A 194 2.19 13.53 5.05
N ASP A 195 3.38 13.85 5.53
CA ASP A 195 4.26 14.90 5.00
C ASP A 195 5.63 14.28 4.76
N ALA A 196 6.01 14.19 3.49
CA ALA A 196 7.22 13.49 3.09
C ALA A 196 7.97 14.23 1.99
N THR A 197 9.28 14.34 2.16
CA THR A 197 10.22 14.80 1.16
C THR A 197 10.95 13.59 0.57
N TRP A 198 11.00 13.53 -0.74
CA TRP A 198 11.74 12.50 -1.48
C TRP A 198 12.81 13.14 -2.36
N MET A 199 13.88 12.41 -2.57
CA MET A 199 15.00 12.83 -3.41
C MET A 199 15.36 11.67 -4.34
N GLN A 200 15.64 12.02 -5.59
CA GLN A 200 16.12 11.07 -6.59
C GLN A 200 17.30 11.67 -7.34
N LYS A 201 18.34 10.87 -7.51
CA LYS A 201 19.44 11.17 -8.43
C LYS A 201 19.52 10.07 -9.46
N ALA A 202 19.63 10.43 -10.71
CA ALA A 202 19.75 9.48 -11.81
C ALA A 202 20.76 9.99 -12.84
N THR A 203 21.56 9.07 -13.37
CA THR A 203 22.39 9.31 -14.55
C THR A 203 21.94 8.35 -15.63
N TYR A 204 21.67 8.86 -16.82
CA TYR A 204 21.25 8.02 -17.94
C TYR A 204 21.79 8.55 -19.26
N ASN A 205 22.05 7.63 -20.18
CA ASN A 205 22.47 7.92 -21.52
C ASN A 205 21.32 7.63 -22.49
N GLN A 206 21.06 8.57 -23.37
CA GLN A 206 20.10 8.40 -24.46
C GLN A 206 20.86 8.44 -25.79
N THR A 207 20.55 7.50 -26.66
CA THR A 207 21.12 7.42 -28.00
C THR A 207 20.00 7.36 -29.02
N VAL A 208 20.06 8.26 -30.01
CA VAL A 208 19.04 8.35 -31.06
C VAL A 208 19.76 8.38 -32.41
N HIS A 209 19.34 7.51 -33.33
CA HIS A 209 19.82 7.49 -34.73
C HIS A 209 18.71 8.07 -35.60
N VAL A 210 18.96 9.22 -36.18
CA VAL A 210 18.12 9.86 -37.21
C VAL A 210 18.98 10.10 -38.43
N ASP A 211 19.41 11.33 -38.69
CA ASP A 211 20.34 11.64 -39.78
C ASP A 211 21.80 11.46 -39.36
N MET A 212 22.08 11.55 -38.06
CA MET A 212 23.35 11.33 -37.42
C MET A 212 23.15 10.64 -36.08
N LEU A 213 24.21 10.20 -35.43
CA LEU A 213 24.21 9.60 -34.12
C LEU A 213 24.17 10.68 -33.05
N TRP A 214 22.98 10.88 -32.44
CA TRP A 214 22.79 11.75 -31.29
C TRP A 214 22.99 10.98 -30.01
N GLN A 215 23.84 11.48 -29.11
CA GLN A 215 24.03 10.92 -27.78
C GLN A 215 23.87 12.02 -26.76
N GLN A 216 23.13 11.74 -25.72
CA GLN A 216 22.88 12.65 -24.61
C GLN A 216 23.22 11.94 -23.30
N HIS A 217 24.13 12.53 -22.53
CA HIS A 217 24.46 12.12 -21.18
C HIS A 217 23.77 13.05 -20.20
N ASN A 218 22.92 12.51 -19.35
CA ASN A 218 22.06 13.28 -18.45
C ASN A 218 22.36 12.93 -16.99
N ASN A 219 22.58 13.96 -16.17
CA ASN A 219 22.52 13.88 -14.73
C ASN A 219 21.27 14.59 -14.26
N ASN A 220 20.42 13.88 -13.53
CA ASN A 220 19.15 14.40 -13.01
C ASN A 220 19.13 14.33 -11.50
N GLU A 221 18.75 15.43 -10.86
CA GLU A 221 18.48 15.50 -9.43
C GLU A 221 17.08 16.07 -9.23
N VAL A 222 16.21 15.30 -8.57
CA VAL A 222 14.84 15.70 -8.27
C VAL A 222 14.64 15.71 -6.77
N THR A 223 14.06 16.78 -6.24
CA THR A 223 13.62 16.88 -4.85
C THR A 223 12.17 17.29 -4.82
N GLY A 224 11.34 16.47 -4.21
CA GLY A 224 9.90 16.72 -4.08
C GLY A 224 9.42 16.63 -2.64
N ARG A 225 8.40 17.42 -2.29
CA ARG A 225 7.67 17.34 -1.03
C ARG A 225 6.20 17.13 -1.32
N ILE A 226 5.61 16.16 -0.63
CA ILE A 226 4.19 15.80 -0.75
C ILE A 226 3.57 15.78 0.65
N GLU A 227 2.54 16.60 0.82
CA GLU A 227 1.63 16.54 1.96
C GLU A 227 0.30 15.95 1.52
N SER A 228 -0.26 15.04 2.29
CA SER A 228 -1.55 14.42 1.97
C SER A 228 -2.36 14.07 3.21
N HIS A 229 -3.67 14.21 3.07
CA HIS A 229 -4.67 13.77 4.03
C HIS A 229 -5.51 12.67 3.42
N ARG A 230 -5.70 11.57 4.14
CA ARG A 230 -6.55 10.47 3.70
C ARG A 230 -7.54 10.12 4.80
N LEU A 231 -8.81 10.10 4.44
CA LEU A 231 -9.88 9.61 5.28
C LEU A 231 -10.47 8.35 4.63
N ILE A 232 -10.54 7.28 5.38
CA ILE A 232 -11.25 6.06 5.01
C ILE A 232 -12.33 5.86 6.05
N SER A 233 -13.57 5.69 5.64
CA SER A 233 -14.68 5.39 6.54
C SER A 233 -15.62 4.40 5.91
N GLY A 234 -16.33 3.66 6.71
CA GLY A 234 -17.27 2.69 6.17
C GLY A 234 -17.93 1.86 7.23
N PHE A 235 -18.75 0.94 6.74
CA PHE A 235 -19.42 -0.05 7.57
C PHE A 235 -19.46 -1.41 6.89
N SER A 236 -19.62 -2.45 7.69
CA SER A 236 -20.12 -3.75 7.27
C SER A 236 -21.20 -4.21 8.24
N TYR A 237 -22.18 -4.90 7.72
CA TYR A 237 -23.27 -5.45 8.51
C TYR A 237 -23.54 -6.90 8.11
N ASP A 238 -23.34 -7.82 9.05
CA ASP A 238 -23.66 -9.23 8.90
C ASP A 238 -25.10 -9.43 9.40
N PHE A 239 -26.08 -9.60 8.50
CA PHE A 239 -27.47 -9.90 8.86
C PHE A 239 -27.57 -11.24 9.59
N ASN A 240 -26.75 -12.19 9.17
CA ASN A 240 -26.58 -13.52 9.74
C ASN A 240 -25.25 -14.11 9.24
N ALA A 241 -25.00 -15.39 9.49
CA ALA A 241 -23.78 -16.08 9.07
C ALA A 241 -23.60 -16.14 7.53
N ASN A 242 -24.69 -15.96 6.77
CA ASN A 242 -24.73 -16.17 5.33
C ASN A 242 -24.87 -14.88 4.51
N HIS A 243 -25.21 -13.75 5.12
CA HIS A 243 -25.50 -12.53 4.39
C HIS A 243 -24.81 -11.34 5.02
N SER A 244 -24.06 -10.60 4.23
CA SER A 244 -23.38 -9.36 4.61
C SER A 244 -23.49 -8.28 3.55
N ILE A 245 -23.58 -7.05 4.00
CA ILE A 245 -23.42 -5.85 3.17
C ILE A 245 -22.31 -4.98 3.75
N GLY A 246 -21.78 -4.12 2.95
CA GLY A 246 -20.88 -3.09 3.44
C GLY A 246 -20.63 -2.00 2.41
N ALA A 247 -20.15 -0.87 2.92
CA ALA A 247 -19.67 0.21 2.09
C ALA A 247 -18.40 0.82 2.69
N ARG A 248 -17.53 1.30 1.83
CA ARG A 248 -16.29 1.96 2.18
C ARG A 248 -16.12 3.21 1.31
N TYR A 249 -15.91 4.32 1.95
CA TYR A 249 -15.58 5.58 1.31
C TYR A 249 -14.15 5.96 1.62
N THR A 250 -13.40 6.37 0.59
CA THR A 250 -12.04 6.89 0.71
C THR A 250 -11.99 8.28 0.10
N LEU A 251 -11.59 9.24 0.90
CA LEU A 251 -11.26 10.60 0.50
C LEU A 251 -9.74 10.75 0.59
N THR A 252 -9.10 11.13 -0.52
CA THR A 252 -7.69 11.52 -0.52
C THR A 252 -7.61 12.97 -0.94
N SER A 253 -7.17 13.83 -0.04
CA SER A 253 -6.95 15.25 -0.28
C SER A 253 -5.44 15.50 -0.29
N PRO A 254 -4.84 15.74 -1.44
CA PRO A 254 -3.47 16.22 -1.47
C PRO A 254 -3.46 17.63 -0.87
N GLY A 255 -2.57 17.85 0.07
CA GLY A 255 -2.27 19.18 0.57
C GLY A 255 -1.29 19.88 -0.37
N TYR A 256 -0.06 20.01 0.06
CA TYR A 256 1.02 20.60 -0.72
C TYR A 256 1.75 19.51 -1.53
N SER A 257 1.94 19.75 -2.84
CA SER A 257 2.79 18.91 -3.68
C SER A 257 3.63 19.80 -4.60
N ARG A 258 4.93 19.65 -4.48
CA ARG A 258 5.90 20.42 -5.27
C ARG A 258 7.16 19.61 -5.48
N SER A 259 7.69 19.59 -6.71
CA SER A 259 9.03 19.09 -6.99
C SER A 259 9.88 20.13 -7.70
N LYS A 260 11.18 20.07 -7.45
CA LYS A 260 12.22 20.78 -8.18
C LYS A 260 13.05 19.74 -8.88
N ASP A 261 13.26 19.96 -10.16
CA ASP A 261 14.05 19.09 -11.04
C ASP A 261 15.26 19.88 -11.55
N PHE A 262 16.41 19.29 -11.46
CA PHE A 262 17.64 19.83 -12.05
C PHE A 262 18.20 18.81 -13.02
N PHE A 263 18.36 19.22 -14.29
CA PHE A 263 18.99 18.42 -15.33
C PHE A 263 20.27 19.08 -15.80
N ASP A 264 21.27 18.26 -15.99
CA ASP A 264 22.57 18.62 -16.52
C ASP A 264 22.86 17.66 -17.66
N SER A 265 22.81 18.17 -18.91
CA SER A 265 22.79 17.37 -20.12
C SER A 265 23.92 17.76 -21.06
N GLN A 266 24.78 16.81 -21.38
CA GLN A 266 25.79 16.95 -22.45
C GLN A 266 25.31 16.24 -23.71
N VAL A 267 25.23 16.97 -24.82
CA VAL A 267 24.76 16.47 -26.11
C VAL A 267 25.95 16.37 -27.09
N THR A 268 26.03 15.25 -27.79
CA THR A 268 27.01 15.03 -28.88
C THR A 268 26.28 14.56 -30.15
N ALA A 269 26.85 14.95 -31.31
CA ALA A 269 26.42 14.51 -32.64
C ALA A 269 27.58 13.83 -33.35
N ASP A 270 27.45 12.57 -33.78
CA ASP A 270 28.51 11.73 -34.35
C ASP A 270 29.80 11.77 -33.52
N GLY A 271 29.68 11.73 -32.19
CA GLY A 271 30.77 11.77 -31.23
C GLY A 271 31.43 13.13 -31.02
N LYS A 272 30.98 14.20 -31.70
CA LYS A 272 31.42 15.57 -31.47
C LYS A 272 30.53 16.29 -30.51
N PHE A 273 31.08 17.12 -29.63
CA PHE A 273 30.32 18.00 -28.76
C PHE A 273 29.35 18.86 -29.58
N TYR A 274 28.10 18.92 -29.18
CA TYR A 274 27.06 19.70 -29.84
C TYR A 274 26.53 20.80 -28.93
N ASP A 275 26.19 20.45 -27.66
CA ASP A 275 25.63 21.40 -26.70
C ASP A 275 25.76 20.92 -25.26
N TYR A 276 25.64 21.85 -24.33
CA TYR A 276 25.54 21.60 -22.92
C TYR A 276 24.31 22.36 -22.38
N ILE A 277 23.33 21.63 -21.88
CA ILE A 277 22.02 22.18 -21.47
C ILE A 277 21.84 21.98 -19.99
N LYS A 278 21.58 23.06 -19.27
CA LYS A 278 21.11 23.05 -17.88
C LYS A 278 19.63 23.35 -17.85
N THR A 279 18.90 22.58 -17.07
CA THR A 279 17.45 22.77 -16.91
C THR A 279 17.09 22.84 -15.43
N ASP A 280 16.51 23.97 -15.03
CA ASP A 280 15.87 24.15 -13.72
C ASP A 280 14.37 24.00 -13.87
N GLY A 281 13.83 22.93 -13.29
CA GLY A 281 12.41 22.59 -13.35
C GLY A 281 11.70 22.80 -12.02
N LEU A 282 10.46 23.18 -12.11
CA LEU A 282 9.55 23.28 -10.98
C LEU A 282 8.19 22.71 -11.37
N THR A 283 7.75 21.68 -10.68
CA THR A 283 6.37 21.17 -10.81
C THR A 283 5.58 21.44 -9.54
N VAL A 284 4.38 21.97 -9.71
CA VAL A 284 3.43 22.23 -8.62
C VAL A 284 2.13 21.53 -8.94
N ASP A 285 1.71 20.62 -8.08
CA ASP A 285 0.43 19.94 -8.21
C ASP A 285 -0.64 20.68 -7.41
N LYS A 286 -1.78 20.95 -8.06
CA LYS A 286 -2.99 21.53 -7.46
C LYS A 286 -4.16 20.58 -7.68
N ASN A 287 -4.05 19.41 -7.09
CA ASN A 287 -5.04 18.36 -7.24
C ASN A 287 -6.27 18.62 -6.37
N ASN A 288 -7.45 18.33 -6.92
CA ASN A 288 -8.67 18.28 -6.11
C ASN A 288 -8.66 16.99 -5.26
N PRO A 289 -9.43 16.95 -4.17
CA PRO A 289 -9.68 15.70 -3.47
C PRO A 289 -10.22 14.63 -4.42
N SER A 290 -9.71 13.42 -4.29
CA SER A 290 -10.24 12.25 -4.97
C SER A 290 -11.20 11.50 -4.06
N HIS A 291 -12.25 10.97 -4.64
CA HIS A 291 -13.32 10.26 -3.97
C HIS A 291 -13.43 8.86 -4.53
N GLN A 292 -13.46 7.88 -3.65
CA GLN A 292 -13.68 6.49 -4.01
C GLN A 292 -14.73 5.91 -3.08
N LEU A 293 -15.77 5.31 -3.65
CA LEU A 293 -16.79 4.58 -2.91
C LEU A 293 -16.82 3.13 -3.43
N ASN A 294 -16.75 2.20 -2.51
CA ASN A 294 -16.98 0.78 -2.76
C ASN A 294 -18.19 0.33 -1.95
N ALA A 295 -19.11 -0.41 -2.56
CA ALA A 295 -20.24 -1.05 -1.89
C ALA A 295 -20.32 -2.51 -2.32
N TYR A 296 -20.65 -3.40 -1.41
CA TYR A 296 -20.73 -4.82 -1.70
C TYR A 296 -21.89 -5.51 -0.98
N TYR A 297 -22.34 -6.61 -1.56
CA TYR A 297 -23.18 -7.61 -0.94
C TYR A 297 -22.60 -8.99 -1.16
N ASN A 298 -22.47 -9.78 -0.10
CA ASN A 298 -22.12 -11.18 -0.15
C ASN A 298 -23.23 -11.99 0.50
N GLY A 299 -23.75 -12.98 -0.19
CA GLY A 299 -24.88 -13.77 0.30
C GLY A 299 -24.80 -15.22 -0.09
N ILE A 300 -25.35 -16.11 0.77
CA ILE A 300 -25.53 -17.53 0.52
C ILE A 300 -27.02 -17.83 0.59
N TRP A 301 -27.62 -18.13 -0.54
CA TRP A 301 -29.04 -18.49 -0.68
C TRP A 301 -29.13 -20.00 -0.93
N GLY A 302 -29.45 -20.77 0.13
CA GLY A 302 -29.38 -22.22 0.07
C GLY A 302 -27.96 -22.72 -0.19
N LYS A 303 -27.70 -23.21 -1.39
CA LYS A 303 -26.35 -23.65 -1.83
C LYS A 303 -25.68 -22.70 -2.83
N THR A 304 -26.35 -21.61 -3.19
CA THR A 304 -25.89 -20.62 -4.17
C THR A 304 -25.26 -19.45 -3.46
N THR A 305 -24.05 -19.04 -3.85
CA THR A 305 -23.40 -17.83 -3.40
C THR A 305 -23.61 -16.69 -4.40
N ILE A 306 -23.84 -15.49 -3.89
CA ILE A 306 -23.99 -14.25 -4.67
C ILE A 306 -23.00 -13.23 -4.14
N ASP A 307 -22.11 -12.75 -5.02
CA ASP A 307 -21.16 -11.67 -4.77
C ASP A 307 -21.46 -10.49 -5.70
N LEU A 308 -21.87 -9.38 -5.13
CA LEU A 308 -22.07 -8.11 -5.84
C LEU A 308 -21.08 -7.08 -5.30
N ASN A 309 -20.37 -6.42 -6.19
CA ASN A 309 -19.43 -5.38 -5.87
C ASN A 309 -19.60 -4.18 -6.81
N THR A 310 -19.61 -2.97 -6.27
CA THR A 310 -19.71 -1.73 -7.04
C THR A 310 -18.67 -0.74 -6.55
N ASP A 311 -17.90 -0.20 -7.50
CA ASP A 311 -16.88 0.82 -7.28
C ASP A 311 -17.25 2.10 -8.02
N LEU A 312 -17.13 3.23 -7.35
CA LEU A 312 -17.22 4.57 -7.91
C LEU A 312 -15.91 5.31 -7.64
N TYR A 313 -15.38 5.99 -8.64
CA TYR A 313 -14.16 6.78 -8.50
C TYR A 313 -14.29 8.13 -9.22
N PHE A 314 -13.87 9.20 -8.53
CA PHE A 314 -13.84 10.57 -9.07
C PHE A 314 -12.54 11.24 -8.67
N SER A 315 -11.83 11.83 -9.63
CA SER A 315 -10.65 12.64 -9.36
C SER A 315 -10.46 13.73 -10.41
N THR A 316 -9.80 14.81 -10.01
CA THR A 316 -9.30 15.82 -10.93
C THR A 316 -7.92 16.26 -10.45
N ASN A 317 -6.90 15.96 -11.25
CA ASN A 317 -5.52 16.32 -10.99
C ASN A 317 -5.13 17.50 -11.88
N ARG A 318 -4.34 18.43 -11.34
CA ARG A 318 -3.77 19.55 -12.08
C ARG A 318 -2.30 19.65 -11.72
N ALA A 319 -1.45 19.68 -12.73
CA ALA A 319 -0.02 19.91 -12.59
C ALA A 319 0.38 21.12 -13.41
N TYR A 320 1.20 21.97 -12.83
CA TYR A 320 1.83 23.11 -13.48
C TYR A 320 3.33 22.86 -13.44
N ALA A 321 3.95 22.79 -14.61
CA ALA A 321 5.40 22.65 -14.72
C ALA A 321 6.00 23.90 -15.39
N TYR A 322 7.08 24.35 -14.81
CA TYR A 322 7.90 25.45 -15.25
C TYR A 322 9.32 24.91 -15.48
N SER A 323 9.90 25.19 -16.63
CA SER A 323 11.22 24.71 -17.00
C SER A 323 12.01 25.88 -17.62
N ASP A 324 13.14 26.20 -17.01
CA ASP A 324 14.12 27.14 -17.52
C ASP A 324 15.31 26.36 -18.08
N GLU A 325 15.45 26.37 -19.41
CA GLU A 325 16.52 25.66 -20.12
C GLU A 325 17.56 26.66 -20.60
N GLN A 326 18.79 26.50 -20.15
CA GLN A 326 19.95 27.28 -20.50
C GLN A 326 20.88 26.44 -21.37
N SER A 327 20.96 26.76 -22.65
CA SER A 327 21.87 26.16 -23.61
C SER A 327 23.17 26.93 -23.67
N GLN A 328 24.29 26.25 -23.89
CA GLN A 328 25.60 26.88 -24.10
C GLN A 328 25.77 27.42 -25.52
N GLU A 329 25.24 26.68 -26.52
CA GLU A 329 25.45 26.93 -27.94
C GLU A 329 24.23 27.50 -28.66
N HIS A 330 23.04 27.47 -28.00
CA HIS A 330 21.77 27.88 -28.60
C HIS A 330 21.00 28.83 -27.68
N ASP A 331 19.87 29.35 -28.15
CA ASP A 331 19.02 30.24 -27.37
C ASP A 331 18.40 29.49 -26.17
N SER A 332 18.49 30.12 -25.02
CA SER A 332 17.81 29.64 -23.82
C SER A 332 16.30 29.80 -23.94
N ARG A 333 15.55 28.93 -23.29
CA ARG A 333 14.08 28.94 -23.40
C ARG A 333 13.37 28.65 -22.09
N ASN A 334 12.22 29.28 -21.91
CA ASN A 334 11.30 29.00 -20.80
C ASN A 334 10.11 28.20 -21.32
N ILE A 335 9.87 27.03 -20.74
CA ILE A 335 8.75 26.18 -21.11
C ILE A 335 7.79 26.10 -19.91
N ASN A 336 6.55 26.49 -20.13
CA ASN A 336 5.50 26.37 -19.13
C ASN A 336 4.45 25.40 -19.63
N SER A 337 4.08 24.45 -18.81
CA SER A 337 3.01 23.52 -19.14
C SER A 337 1.98 23.42 -18.02
N LYS A 338 0.76 23.14 -18.43
CA LYS A 338 -0.36 22.88 -17.55
C LYS A 338 -1.03 21.59 -18.01
N ASN A 339 -1.17 20.68 -17.10
CA ASN A 339 -1.88 19.43 -17.33
C ASN A 339 -3.07 19.32 -16.39
N ARG A 340 -4.24 18.95 -16.93
CA ARG A 340 -5.45 18.67 -16.16
C ARG A 340 -6.01 17.33 -16.57
N VAL A 341 -6.08 16.40 -15.62
CA VAL A 341 -6.63 15.05 -15.83
C VAL A 341 -7.85 14.88 -14.94
N SER A 342 -9.01 14.65 -15.55
CA SER A 342 -10.25 14.31 -14.83
C SER A 342 -10.63 12.86 -15.11
N ASN A 343 -10.89 12.10 -14.05
CA ASN A 343 -11.29 10.70 -14.14
C ASN A 343 -12.63 10.49 -13.42
N LYS A 344 -13.53 9.74 -14.08
CA LYS A 344 -14.76 9.23 -13.49
C LYS A 344 -14.90 7.77 -13.87
N MET A 345 -15.17 6.91 -12.89
CA MET A 345 -15.34 5.47 -13.12
C MET A 345 -16.52 4.96 -12.32
N VAL A 346 -17.29 4.11 -12.95
CA VAL A 346 -18.31 3.24 -12.33
C VAL A 346 -18.00 1.82 -12.77
N ALA A 347 -17.84 0.92 -11.81
CA ALA A 347 -17.62 -0.50 -12.10
C ALA A 347 -18.54 -1.33 -11.19
N THR A 348 -19.29 -2.27 -11.78
CA THR A 348 -20.15 -3.19 -11.03
C THR A 348 -19.90 -4.59 -11.53
N LYS A 349 -19.68 -5.52 -10.59
CA LYS A 349 -19.47 -6.94 -10.87
C LYS A 349 -20.41 -7.77 -10.03
N LEU A 350 -21.13 -8.68 -10.69
CA LEU A 350 -21.98 -9.70 -10.06
C LEU A 350 -21.41 -11.07 -10.40
N VAL A 351 -21.19 -11.91 -9.39
CA VAL A 351 -20.81 -13.30 -9.55
C VAL A 351 -21.79 -14.19 -8.78
N ILE A 352 -22.33 -15.21 -9.42
CA ILE A 352 -23.23 -16.19 -8.82
C ILE A 352 -22.56 -17.57 -8.99
N THR A 353 -22.42 -18.30 -7.90
CA THR A 353 -21.87 -19.65 -7.90
C THR A 353 -22.87 -20.62 -7.31
N SER A 354 -23.26 -21.63 -8.09
CA SER A 354 -24.21 -22.67 -7.70
C SER A 354 -23.61 -24.05 -7.88
N PRO A 355 -23.90 -25.03 -7.01
CA PRO A 355 -23.52 -26.41 -7.21
C PRO A 355 -24.26 -26.99 -8.43
N LEU A 356 -23.51 -27.68 -9.30
CA LEU A 356 -24.03 -28.32 -10.47
C LEU A 356 -23.25 -29.63 -10.76
N LEU A 357 -23.95 -30.76 -10.93
CA LEU A 357 -23.40 -32.06 -11.36
C LEU A 357 -22.15 -32.51 -10.55
N GLY A 358 -22.17 -32.32 -9.23
CA GLY A 358 -21.05 -32.71 -8.36
C GLY A 358 -19.89 -31.71 -8.32
N GLY A 359 -19.99 -30.57 -9.05
CA GLY A 359 -19.06 -29.45 -9.06
C GLY A 359 -19.74 -28.13 -8.71
N ASN A 360 -19.10 -27.02 -9.03
CA ASN A 360 -19.64 -25.66 -8.90
C ASN A 360 -19.61 -24.97 -10.26
N LEU A 361 -20.74 -24.37 -10.63
CA LEU A 361 -20.86 -23.49 -11.78
C LEU A 361 -20.85 -22.03 -11.29
N SER A 362 -19.90 -21.23 -11.77
CA SER A 362 -19.86 -19.79 -11.54
C SER A 362 -20.19 -19.03 -12.82
N TYR A 363 -21.10 -18.07 -12.75
CA TYR A 363 -21.47 -17.19 -13.83
C TYR A 363 -21.72 -15.78 -13.30
N GLY A 364 -21.65 -14.77 -14.16
CA GLY A 364 -21.81 -13.40 -13.70
C GLY A 364 -21.80 -12.39 -14.84
N ALA A 365 -21.87 -11.14 -14.45
CA ALA A 365 -21.77 -9.99 -15.35
C ALA A 365 -20.90 -8.91 -14.72
N GLU A 366 -20.21 -8.17 -15.58
CA GLU A 366 -19.41 -7.03 -15.19
C GLU A 366 -19.74 -5.85 -16.11
N TYR A 367 -19.94 -4.68 -15.50
CA TYR A 367 -20.12 -3.42 -16.21
C TYR A 367 -19.08 -2.44 -15.73
N ILE A 368 -18.32 -1.86 -16.66
CA ILE A 368 -17.32 -0.83 -16.39
C ILE A 368 -17.55 0.33 -17.35
N ASN A 369 -17.67 1.52 -16.78
CA ASN A 369 -17.69 2.77 -17.54
C ASN A 369 -16.63 3.70 -16.95
N THR A 370 -15.70 4.12 -17.80
CA THR A 370 -14.64 5.06 -17.43
C THR A 370 -14.66 6.23 -18.39
N HIS A 371 -14.71 7.43 -17.83
CA HIS A 371 -14.58 8.67 -18.57
C HIS A 371 -13.36 9.42 -18.08
N ARG A 372 -12.43 9.68 -19.01
CA ARG A 372 -11.19 10.41 -18.74
C ARG A 372 -11.04 11.56 -19.72
N ASN A 373 -10.78 12.75 -19.20
CA ASN A 373 -10.40 13.93 -19.96
C ASN A 373 -8.99 14.34 -19.58
N ASP A 374 -8.16 14.53 -20.59
CA ASP A 374 -6.79 15.05 -20.48
C ASP A 374 -6.70 16.36 -21.27
N ASP A 375 -6.45 17.47 -20.57
CA ASP A 375 -6.20 18.77 -21.16
C ASP A 375 -4.72 19.12 -20.90
N TYR A 376 -3.96 19.33 -21.96
CA TYR A 376 -2.54 19.68 -21.89
C TYR A 376 -2.24 20.92 -22.70
N GLU A 377 -1.67 21.92 -22.04
CA GLU A 377 -1.28 23.22 -22.62
C GLU A 377 0.22 23.41 -22.44
N VAL A 378 0.92 23.87 -23.46
CA VAL A 378 2.36 24.25 -23.41
C VAL A 378 2.54 25.62 -24.02
N ASN A 379 3.22 26.50 -23.28
CA ASN A 379 3.67 27.80 -23.74
C ASN A 379 5.22 27.80 -23.72
N ARG A 380 5.80 28.28 -24.79
CA ARG A 380 7.26 28.41 -24.99
C ARG A 380 7.64 29.87 -25.14
#